data_042ff1c33c0c155dae48058b44f7ba54
#
_entry.id   042ff1c33c0c155dae48058b44f7ba54
#
_cell.length_a   1.000
_cell.length_b   1.000
_cell.length_c   1.000
_cell.angle_alpha   90.00
_cell.angle_beta   90.00
_cell.angle_gamma   90.00
#
_symmetry.space_group_name_H-M   'P 1'
#
loop_
_entity.id
_entity.type
_entity.pdbx_description
1 polymer ?
#
loop_
_entity_poly.entity_id
_entity_poly.type
_entity_poly.pdbx_seq_one_letter_code
_entity_poly.pdbx_strand_id
1 'polypeptide(L)'
;MMEKKKALLLGDYTDAPWHPLEPARVELEAILGEAFELTATEDYDVLLRLQTEAGGYPLCIAYTDCWNRELTKAQTAGLLRYVAGGGGLLVIHNGISLQCSYELLQMIGAEFTGHPPYQKLRYSRTAEAQGHPLLEGVEDFVLDEEPYLFAPDPFVERRIFLEFEFEGNRLPAGWEHDYGLGRVVYLQPGHHAPSFRPAPYRRLIRNSASWAAAGRVESTLG
;
A
#
# COMPACT_ATOMS: atom_id res chain seq x y z
N MET A 1 -14.44 -23.69 -6.66
CA MET A 1 -13.94 -22.44 -6.04
C MET A 1 -12.54 -22.21 -6.58
N MET A 2 -12.19 -20.99 -7.01
CA MET A 2 -10.79 -20.68 -7.35
C MET A 2 -9.96 -20.73 -6.08
N GLU A 3 -8.74 -21.24 -6.18
CA GLU A 3 -7.77 -21.23 -5.07
C GLU A 3 -7.41 -19.77 -4.73
N LYS A 4 -7.45 -19.43 -3.43
CA LYS A 4 -7.10 -18.09 -2.98
C LYS A 4 -5.59 -17.89 -3.09
N LYS A 5 -5.17 -16.70 -3.51
CA LYS A 5 -3.76 -16.31 -3.50
C LYS A 5 -3.34 -16.01 -2.05
N LYS A 6 -2.09 -16.31 -1.71
CA LYS A 6 -1.54 -15.90 -0.43
C LYS A 6 -1.18 -14.42 -0.44
N ALA A 7 -1.40 -13.73 0.68
CA ALA A 7 -0.90 -12.36 0.88
C ALA A 7 -0.31 -12.24 2.28
N LEU A 8 0.85 -11.60 2.38
CA LEU A 8 1.45 -11.23 3.65
C LEU A 8 0.90 -9.87 4.07
N LEU A 9 0.48 -9.74 5.33
CA LEU A 9 0.17 -8.47 5.97
C LEU A 9 1.20 -8.22 7.06
N LEU A 10 2.09 -7.26 6.82
CA LEU A 10 3.15 -6.86 7.75
C LEU A 10 2.73 -5.61 8.50
N GLY A 11 2.83 -5.64 9.83
CA GLY A 11 2.52 -4.52 10.69
C GLY A 11 2.81 -4.85 12.14
N ASP A 12 2.47 -3.97 13.07
CA ASP A 12 2.86 -4.07 14.46
C ASP A 12 1.64 -4.26 15.37
N TYR A 13 1.63 -5.34 16.14
CA TYR A 13 0.63 -5.59 17.19
C TYR A 13 1.02 -4.91 18.50
N THR A 14 2.34 -4.82 18.72
CA THR A 14 2.95 -4.22 19.90
C THR A 14 3.68 -2.94 19.48
N ASP A 15 3.88 -2.02 20.43
CA ASP A 15 4.60 -0.76 20.20
C ASP A 15 4.05 0.13 19.05
N ALA A 16 2.80 -0.05 18.68
CA ALA A 16 2.09 0.71 17.65
C ALA A 16 0.86 1.43 18.24
N PRO A 17 1.04 2.46 19.09
CA PRO A 17 -0.07 3.08 19.83
C PRO A 17 -1.10 3.77 18.93
N TRP A 18 -0.71 4.20 17.74
CA TRP A 18 -1.57 4.94 16.80
C TRP A 18 -2.15 4.05 15.70
N HIS A 19 -1.38 3.05 15.26
CA HIS A 19 -1.74 2.20 14.12
C HIS A 19 -1.55 0.71 14.44
N PRO A 20 -2.24 0.18 15.48
CA PRO A 20 -2.13 -1.24 15.81
C PRO A 20 -2.67 -2.10 14.67
N LEU A 21 -1.95 -3.18 14.36
CA LEU A 21 -2.27 -4.05 13.23
C LEU A 21 -3.64 -4.73 13.35
N GLU A 22 -4.05 -5.13 14.56
CA GLU A 22 -5.23 -5.99 14.73
C GLU A 22 -6.54 -5.39 14.17
N PRO A 23 -6.90 -4.10 14.42
CA PRO A 23 -8.09 -3.52 13.82
C PRO A 23 -8.03 -3.44 12.29
N ALA A 24 -6.85 -3.12 11.72
CA ALA A 24 -6.65 -3.08 10.28
C ALA A 24 -6.70 -4.48 9.66
N ARG A 25 -6.12 -5.50 10.31
CA ARG A 25 -6.17 -6.90 9.90
C ARG A 25 -7.60 -7.38 9.72
N VAL A 26 -8.47 -7.14 10.71
CA VAL A 26 -9.89 -7.56 10.65
C VAL A 26 -10.60 -6.95 9.45
N GLU A 27 -10.39 -5.66 9.19
CA GLU A 27 -11.02 -5.00 8.04
C GLU A 27 -10.42 -5.48 6.71
N LEU A 28 -9.11 -5.66 6.62
CA LEU A 28 -8.44 -6.14 5.41
C LEU A 28 -8.81 -7.59 5.09
N GLU A 29 -8.96 -8.47 6.09
CA GLU A 29 -9.48 -9.82 5.89
C GLU A 29 -10.93 -9.79 5.34
N ALA A 30 -11.77 -8.91 5.86
CA ALA A 30 -13.15 -8.74 5.38
C ALA A 30 -13.20 -8.12 3.96
N ILE A 31 -12.16 -7.39 3.53
CA ILE A 31 -12.07 -6.79 2.19
C ILE A 31 -11.52 -7.79 1.19
N LEU A 32 -10.45 -8.48 1.53
CA LEU A 32 -9.62 -9.26 0.61
C LEU A 32 -9.89 -10.77 0.66
N GLY A 33 -10.58 -11.25 1.69
CA GLY A 33 -10.71 -12.67 2.01
C GLY A 33 -11.44 -13.53 0.96
N GLU A 34 -12.07 -12.93 -0.04
CA GLU A 34 -12.61 -13.68 -1.18
C GLU A 34 -11.52 -14.13 -2.15
N ALA A 35 -10.48 -13.28 -2.36
CA ALA A 35 -9.41 -13.51 -3.33
C ALA A 35 -8.09 -13.93 -2.69
N PHE A 36 -7.84 -13.54 -1.44
CA PHE A 36 -6.59 -13.75 -0.75
C PHE A 36 -6.78 -14.49 0.59
N GLU A 37 -5.78 -15.30 0.93
CA GLU A 37 -5.54 -15.82 2.27
C GLU A 37 -4.45 -14.96 2.92
N LEU A 38 -4.83 -14.15 3.93
CA LEU A 38 -3.92 -13.23 4.58
C LEU A 38 -3.17 -13.93 5.72
N THR A 39 -1.83 -13.79 5.71
CA THR A 39 -0.96 -14.12 6.84
C THR A 39 -0.47 -12.83 7.45
N ALA A 40 -0.96 -12.49 8.65
CA ALA A 40 -0.55 -11.28 9.36
C ALA A 40 0.61 -11.57 10.33
N THR A 41 1.59 -10.67 10.40
CA THR A 41 2.77 -10.83 11.27
C THR A 41 3.39 -9.48 11.64
N GLU A 42 4.01 -9.43 12.83
CA GLU A 42 4.93 -8.37 13.26
C GLU A 42 6.40 -8.83 13.21
N ASP A 43 6.67 -10.06 12.72
CA ASP A 43 8.02 -10.55 12.50
C ASP A 43 8.59 -10.06 11.17
N TYR A 44 9.42 -9.02 11.23
CA TYR A 44 10.06 -8.43 10.05
C TYR A 44 11.13 -9.32 9.41
N ASP A 45 11.56 -10.39 10.07
CA ASP A 45 12.47 -11.37 9.47
C ASP A 45 11.81 -12.19 8.36
N VAL A 46 10.48 -12.13 8.25
CA VAL A 46 9.75 -12.65 7.08
C VAL A 46 10.26 -12.03 5.77
N LEU A 47 10.70 -10.75 5.79
CA LEU A 47 11.24 -10.05 4.62
C LEU A 47 12.50 -10.70 4.05
N LEU A 48 13.28 -11.41 4.88
CA LEU A 48 14.47 -12.14 4.44
C LEU A 48 14.14 -13.33 3.52
N ARG A 49 12.90 -13.82 3.59
CA ARG A 49 12.44 -15.05 2.96
C ARG A 49 11.26 -14.84 2.01
N LEU A 50 10.89 -13.58 1.76
CA LEU A 50 9.81 -13.29 0.80
C LEU A 50 10.20 -13.81 -0.59
N GLN A 51 9.27 -14.55 -1.20
CA GLN A 51 9.41 -15.12 -2.53
C GLN A 51 8.10 -14.97 -3.30
N THR A 52 8.21 -14.84 -4.60
CA THR A 52 7.07 -14.75 -5.53
C THR A 52 6.72 -16.09 -6.17
N GLU A 53 7.60 -17.09 -6.03
CA GLU A 53 7.47 -18.42 -6.63
C GLU A 53 6.31 -19.23 -6.02
N ALA A 54 6.05 -20.40 -6.61
CA ALA A 54 5.00 -21.30 -6.16
C ALA A 54 5.07 -21.58 -4.64
N GLY A 55 4.01 -21.18 -3.91
CA GLY A 55 3.95 -21.26 -2.46
C GLY A 55 4.40 -20.01 -1.70
N GLY A 56 4.97 -18.99 -2.38
CA GLY A 56 5.29 -17.69 -1.81
C GLY A 56 4.09 -16.73 -1.75
N TYR A 57 4.38 -15.47 -1.48
CA TYR A 57 3.38 -14.41 -1.41
C TYR A 57 3.45 -13.54 -2.68
N PRO A 58 2.45 -13.58 -3.58
CA PRO A 58 2.39 -12.64 -4.72
C PRO A 58 2.12 -11.20 -4.26
N LEU A 59 1.66 -11.00 -3.02
CA LEU A 59 1.36 -9.70 -2.44
C LEU A 59 1.93 -9.58 -1.02
N CYS A 60 2.63 -8.48 -0.76
CA CYS A 60 2.96 -7.99 0.57
C CYS A 60 2.17 -6.69 0.81
N ILE A 61 1.43 -6.64 1.90
CA ILE A 61 0.71 -5.45 2.37
C ILE A 61 1.49 -4.90 3.56
N ALA A 62 1.94 -3.65 3.47
CA ALA A 62 2.63 -2.97 4.55
C ALA A 62 1.67 -2.02 5.29
N TYR A 63 1.43 -2.32 6.55
CA TYR A 63 0.74 -1.47 7.53
C TYR A 63 1.63 -1.33 8.76
N THR A 64 2.87 -0.90 8.54
CA THR A 64 3.97 -0.91 9.51
C THR A 64 4.02 0.38 10.32
N ASP A 65 4.63 0.33 11.50
CA ASP A 65 4.86 1.49 12.36
C ASP A 65 6.36 1.61 12.69
N CYS A 66 7.18 1.84 11.67
CA CYS A 66 8.64 1.88 11.75
C CYS A 66 9.21 3.27 12.12
N TRP A 67 8.39 4.21 12.62
CA TRP A 67 8.83 5.59 12.92
C TRP A 67 9.99 5.67 13.92
N ASN A 68 10.02 4.74 14.87
CA ASN A 68 11.03 4.67 15.94
C ASN A 68 11.94 3.44 15.81
N ARG A 69 11.89 2.74 14.68
CA ARG A 69 12.66 1.52 14.44
C ARG A 69 13.15 1.48 12.99
N GLU A 70 14.43 1.23 12.81
CA GLU A 70 14.99 0.99 11.48
C GLU A 70 14.92 -0.50 11.14
N LEU A 71 14.62 -0.80 9.88
CA LEU A 71 14.83 -2.13 9.34
C LEU A 71 16.33 -2.43 9.25
N THR A 72 16.72 -3.66 9.49
CA THR A 72 18.09 -4.09 9.19
C THR A 72 18.33 -4.01 7.69
N LYS A 73 19.59 -3.82 7.28
CA LYS A 73 19.98 -3.82 5.86
C LYS A 73 19.54 -5.09 5.13
N ALA A 74 19.54 -6.22 5.82
CA ALA A 74 19.10 -7.49 5.26
C ALA A 74 17.59 -7.53 5.01
N GLN A 75 16.77 -7.02 5.94
CA GLN A 75 15.31 -6.91 5.79
C GLN A 75 14.97 -5.94 4.66
N THR A 76 15.62 -4.76 4.62
CA THR A 76 15.49 -3.81 3.51
C THR A 76 15.83 -4.45 2.16
N ALA A 77 16.98 -5.09 2.05
CA ALA A 77 17.40 -5.79 0.83
C ALA A 77 16.44 -6.93 0.44
N GLY A 78 15.87 -7.63 1.44
CA GLY A 78 14.87 -8.68 1.22
C GLY A 78 13.61 -8.14 0.54
N LEU A 79 13.05 -7.03 1.05
CA LEU A 79 11.86 -6.41 0.48
C LEU A 79 12.14 -5.83 -0.92
N LEU A 80 13.27 -5.15 -1.11
CA LEU A 80 13.68 -4.63 -2.43
C LEU A 80 13.79 -5.76 -3.46
N ARG A 81 14.48 -6.85 -3.10
CA ARG A 81 14.63 -8.01 -3.97
C ARG A 81 13.29 -8.65 -4.32
N TYR A 82 12.40 -8.75 -3.33
CA TYR A 82 11.06 -9.31 -3.51
C TYR A 82 10.27 -8.52 -4.54
N VAL A 83 10.18 -7.18 -4.36
CA VAL A 83 9.43 -6.34 -5.31
C VAL A 83 10.10 -6.32 -6.67
N ALA A 84 11.43 -6.10 -6.73
CA ALA A 84 12.17 -6.10 -7.99
C ALA A 84 12.04 -7.42 -8.75
N GLY A 85 11.88 -8.55 -8.06
CA GLY A 85 11.68 -9.88 -8.62
C GLY A 85 10.24 -10.20 -9.04
N GLY A 86 9.31 -9.26 -8.97
CA GLY A 86 7.93 -9.42 -9.45
C GLY A 86 6.86 -9.47 -8.34
N GLY A 87 7.25 -9.33 -7.07
CA GLY A 87 6.30 -9.23 -5.95
C GLY A 87 5.51 -7.93 -5.97
N GLY A 88 4.23 -7.99 -5.58
CA GLY A 88 3.40 -6.82 -5.38
C GLY A 88 3.58 -6.23 -3.98
N LEU A 89 3.68 -4.91 -3.89
CA LEU A 89 3.68 -4.19 -2.61
C LEU A 89 2.49 -3.23 -2.57
N LEU A 90 1.63 -3.42 -1.58
CA LEU A 90 0.54 -2.49 -1.24
C LEU A 90 0.87 -1.83 0.09
N VAL A 91 1.18 -0.55 0.07
CA VAL A 91 1.48 0.27 1.25
C VAL A 91 0.23 1.04 1.64
N ILE A 92 -0.26 0.84 2.86
CA ILE A 92 -1.46 1.52 3.36
C ILE A 92 -1.08 2.43 4.52
N HIS A 93 -1.46 3.70 4.43
CA HIS A 93 -1.35 4.72 5.46
C HIS A 93 0.05 4.75 6.12
N ASN A 94 0.13 4.35 7.39
CA ASN A 94 1.36 4.31 8.18
C ASN A 94 2.41 3.34 7.63
N GLY A 95 2.06 2.46 6.70
CA GLY A 95 3.05 1.65 5.97
C GLY A 95 4.12 2.49 5.27
N ILE A 96 3.86 3.79 5.05
CA ILE A 96 4.88 4.76 4.59
C ILE A 96 6.04 4.90 5.57
N SER A 97 5.90 4.48 6.83
CA SER A 97 6.98 4.47 7.83
C SER A 97 8.19 3.64 7.42
N LEU A 98 8.04 2.74 6.44
CA LEU A 98 9.17 2.06 5.77
C LEU A 98 10.18 3.05 5.17
N GLN A 99 9.82 4.33 5.01
CA GLN A 99 10.75 5.41 4.64
C GLN A 99 11.90 5.64 5.63
N CYS A 100 11.88 5.01 6.81
CA CYS A 100 13.02 4.96 7.72
C CYS A 100 14.29 4.41 7.04
N SER A 101 14.13 3.63 5.98
CA SER A 101 15.18 3.19 5.07
C SER A 101 15.06 3.98 3.76
N TYR A 102 16.13 4.71 3.38
CA TYR A 102 16.12 5.56 2.19
C TYR A 102 15.79 4.79 0.91
N GLU A 103 16.29 3.57 0.79
CA GLU A 103 16.03 2.71 -0.37
C GLU A 103 14.54 2.34 -0.47
N LEU A 104 13.86 2.17 0.67
CA LEU A 104 12.42 1.89 0.71
C LEU A 104 11.59 3.15 0.47
N LEU A 105 12.05 4.33 0.94
CA LEU A 105 11.44 5.61 0.58
C LEU A 105 11.43 5.76 -0.94
N GLN A 106 12.57 5.53 -1.59
CA GLN A 106 12.69 5.61 -3.04
C GLN A 106 11.80 4.57 -3.72
N MET A 107 11.75 3.32 -3.22
CA MET A 107 10.86 2.28 -3.76
C MET A 107 9.38 2.67 -3.62
N ILE A 108 8.96 3.30 -2.52
CA ILE A 108 7.57 3.76 -2.33
C ILE A 108 7.29 5.02 -3.17
N GLY A 109 8.31 5.83 -3.41
CA GLY A 109 8.28 6.96 -4.36
C GLY A 109 7.94 8.32 -3.74
N ALA A 110 7.72 8.42 -2.43
CA ALA A 110 7.51 9.69 -1.75
C ALA A 110 7.88 9.60 -0.27
N GLU A 111 8.32 10.72 0.28
CA GLU A 111 8.53 10.92 1.71
C GLU A 111 7.27 11.50 2.36
N PHE A 112 6.80 10.90 3.45
CA PHE A 112 5.82 11.52 4.33
C PHE A 112 6.50 12.61 5.14
N THR A 113 5.97 13.83 5.09
CA THR A 113 6.56 15.01 5.73
C THR A 113 5.78 15.50 6.95
N GLY A 114 4.61 14.92 7.21
CA GLY A 114 3.74 15.27 8.32
C GLY A 114 2.27 15.28 7.94
N HIS A 115 1.42 15.61 8.88
CA HIS A 115 -0.01 15.75 8.64
C HIS A 115 -0.63 16.84 9.53
N PRO A 116 -1.58 17.64 9.01
CA PRO A 116 -2.51 18.42 9.79
C PRO A 116 -3.43 17.55 10.67
N PRO A 117 -4.21 18.15 11.59
CA PRO A 117 -5.13 17.40 12.42
C PRO A 117 -6.14 16.58 11.61
N TYR A 118 -6.52 15.43 12.18
CA TYR A 118 -7.59 14.55 11.69
C TYR A 118 -8.86 15.33 11.38
N GLN A 119 -9.40 15.14 10.17
CA GLN A 119 -10.54 15.90 9.69
C GLN A 119 -11.27 15.21 8.54
N LYS A 120 -12.41 15.76 8.15
CA LYS A 120 -13.16 15.28 6.98
C LYS A 120 -12.46 15.67 5.69
N LEU A 121 -12.15 14.68 4.86
CA LEU A 121 -11.51 14.81 3.56
C LEU A 121 -12.42 14.28 2.45
N ARG A 122 -12.41 14.94 1.30
CA ARG A 122 -13.04 14.47 0.08
C ARG A 122 -11.99 13.88 -0.84
N TYR A 123 -12.15 12.61 -1.15
CA TYR A 123 -11.27 11.87 -2.06
C TYR A 123 -11.89 11.78 -3.45
N SER A 124 -11.11 12.06 -4.47
CA SER A 124 -11.50 11.98 -5.87
C SER A 124 -10.46 11.25 -6.71
N ARG A 125 -10.96 10.59 -7.75
CA ARG A 125 -10.13 9.95 -8.77
C ARG A 125 -9.53 11.02 -9.67
N THR A 126 -8.27 10.83 -10.06
CA THR A 126 -7.62 11.75 -10.99
C THR A 126 -8.07 11.50 -12.43
N ALA A 127 -8.09 12.54 -13.25
CA ALA A 127 -8.40 12.40 -14.68
C ALA A 127 -7.33 11.61 -15.44
N GLU A 128 -6.06 11.71 -15.01
CA GLU A 128 -4.92 11.03 -15.63
C GLU A 128 -4.98 9.50 -15.50
N ALA A 129 -5.62 9.01 -14.44
CA ALA A 129 -5.79 7.59 -14.19
C ALA A 129 -7.15 7.05 -14.68
N GLN A 130 -7.93 7.82 -15.43
CA GLN A 130 -9.20 7.36 -15.97
C GLN A 130 -9.03 6.11 -16.84
N GLY A 131 -9.80 5.07 -16.56
CA GLY A 131 -9.69 3.78 -17.25
C GLY A 131 -8.62 2.84 -16.69
N HIS A 132 -7.86 3.27 -15.67
CA HIS A 132 -6.91 2.39 -15.01
C HIS A 132 -7.62 1.28 -14.20
N PRO A 133 -7.14 0.02 -14.22
CA PRO A 133 -7.77 -1.09 -13.52
C PRO A 133 -7.99 -0.86 -12.01
N LEU A 134 -7.14 -0.08 -11.36
CA LEU A 134 -7.30 0.30 -9.96
C LEU A 134 -8.61 1.05 -9.69
N LEU A 135 -9.10 1.81 -10.66
CA LEU A 135 -10.29 2.64 -10.54
C LEU A 135 -11.58 1.99 -11.05
N GLU A 136 -11.53 0.72 -11.46
CA GLU A 136 -12.72 0.02 -11.95
C GLU A 136 -13.80 -0.06 -10.87
N GLY A 137 -14.95 0.56 -11.13
CA GLY A 137 -16.10 0.62 -10.22
C GLY A 137 -15.84 1.38 -8.90
N VAL A 138 -14.77 2.18 -8.84
CA VAL A 138 -14.49 3.07 -7.72
C VAL A 138 -15.17 4.42 -7.96
N GLU A 139 -15.88 4.92 -6.96
CA GLU A 139 -16.49 6.24 -6.94
C GLU A 139 -15.71 7.16 -5.99
N ASP A 140 -15.91 8.48 -6.12
CA ASP A 140 -15.39 9.45 -5.17
C ASP A 140 -16.06 9.25 -3.80
N PHE A 141 -15.34 9.52 -2.72
CA PHE A 141 -15.84 9.28 -1.38
C PHE A 141 -15.39 10.36 -0.39
N VAL A 142 -16.04 10.37 0.77
CA VAL A 142 -15.70 11.25 1.89
C VAL A 142 -15.36 10.39 3.09
N LEU A 143 -14.31 10.77 3.81
CA LEU A 143 -13.81 10.04 4.95
C LEU A 143 -13.20 11.02 5.95
N ASP A 144 -13.38 10.79 7.25
CA ASP A 144 -12.61 11.46 8.28
C ASP A 144 -11.26 10.76 8.41
N GLU A 145 -10.15 11.52 8.20
CA GLU A 145 -8.80 10.96 8.07
C GLU A 145 -7.71 11.99 8.40
N GLU A 146 -6.49 11.52 8.56
CA GLU A 146 -5.29 12.37 8.66
C GLU A 146 -4.83 12.78 7.26
N PRO A 147 -4.75 14.09 6.96
CA PRO A 147 -4.31 14.55 5.64
C PRO A 147 -2.78 14.46 5.52
N TYR A 148 -2.25 13.29 5.17
CA TYR A 148 -0.82 13.07 4.98
C TYR A 148 -0.27 13.93 3.84
N LEU A 149 0.82 14.62 4.14
CA LEU A 149 1.57 15.45 3.20
C LEU A 149 2.82 14.72 2.75
N PHE A 150 3.18 14.88 1.47
CA PHE A 150 4.29 14.14 0.86
C PHE A 150 5.23 15.05 0.10
N ALA A 151 6.53 14.77 0.20
CA ALA A 151 7.55 15.22 -0.72
C ALA A 151 7.81 14.11 -1.75
N PRO A 152 7.52 14.34 -3.03
CA PRO A 152 7.72 13.32 -4.06
C PRO A 152 9.21 13.05 -4.29
N ASP A 153 9.59 11.77 -4.45
CA ASP A 153 10.92 11.43 -4.94
C ASP A 153 11.01 11.84 -6.43
N PRO A 154 11.98 12.70 -6.81
CA PRO A 154 12.05 13.23 -8.17
C PRO A 154 12.51 12.21 -9.22
N PHE A 155 13.02 11.05 -8.80
CA PHE A 155 13.53 9.99 -9.68
C PHE A 155 12.51 8.86 -9.90
N VAL A 156 11.34 8.94 -9.26
CA VAL A 156 10.29 7.92 -9.39
C VAL A 156 9.10 8.49 -10.16
N GLU A 157 8.88 7.96 -11.35
CA GLU A 157 7.65 8.25 -12.11
C GLU A 157 6.49 7.48 -11.49
N ARG A 158 5.53 8.23 -10.93
CA ARG A 158 4.33 7.67 -10.28
C ARG A 158 3.09 8.15 -11.00
N ARG A 159 2.13 7.28 -11.16
CA ARG A 159 0.78 7.67 -11.57
C ARG A 159 -0.06 7.92 -10.34
N ILE A 160 -0.46 9.17 -10.13
CA ILE A 160 -1.40 9.54 -9.08
C ILE A 160 -2.80 9.17 -9.57
N PHE A 161 -3.50 8.30 -8.87
CA PHE A 161 -4.85 7.86 -9.25
C PHE A 161 -5.93 8.32 -8.24
N LEU A 162 -5.53 8.72 -7.04
CA LEU A 162 -6.40 9.25 -6.00
C LEU A 162 -5.80 10.53 -5.44
N GLU A 163 -6.64 11.53 -5.20
CA GLU A 163 -6.28 12.79 -4.58
C GLU A 163 -7.32 13.18 -3.53
N PHE A 164 -6.97 14.05 -2.60
CA PHE A 164 -7.90 14.68 -1.66
C PHE A 164 -7.81 16.20 -1.70
N GLU A 165 -8.92 16.85 -1.32
CA GLU A 165 -8.98 18.32 -1.23
C GLU A 165 -8.56 18.77 0.18
N PHE A 166 -7.57 19.65 0.26
CA PHE A 166 -7.09 20.24 1.50
C PHE A 166 -6.67 21.70 1.25
N GLU A 167 -7.25 22.64 2.01
CA GLU A 167 -6.96 24.10 1.90
C GLU A 167 -7.01 24.65 0.46
N GLY A 168 -7.98 24.17 -0.32
CA GLY A 168 -8.17 24.59 -1.71
C GLY A 168 -7.20 23.97 -2.72
N ASN A 169 -6.33 23.07 -2.28
CA ASN A 169 -5.41 22.32 -3.13
C ASN A 169 -5.87 20.86 -3.28
N ARG A 170 -5.47 20.23 -4.38
CA ARG A 170 -5.57 18.79 -4.57
C ARG A 170 -4.22 18.15 -4.30
N LEU A 171 -4.20 17.24 -3.33
CA LEU A 171 -2.99 16.58 -2.86
C LEU A 171 -3.08 15.08 -3.14
N PRO A 172 -1.94 14.42 -3.44
CA PRO A 172 -1.92 12.98 -3.68
C PRO A 172 -2.41 12.18 -2.47
N ALA A 173 -3.30 11.21 -2.71
CA ALA A 173 -3.79 10.26 -1.72
C ALA A 173 -3.57 8.79 -2.13
N GLY A 174 -3.18 8.55 -3.37
CA GLY A 174 -2.83 7.23 -3.86
C GLY A 174 -2.07 7.29 -5.16
N TRP A 175 -1.05 6.46 -5.28
CA TRP A 175 -0.24 6.34 -6.48
C TRP A 175 0.21 4.91 -6.71
N GLU A 176 0.63 4.64 -7.93
CA GLU A 176 1.21 3.38 -8.35
C GLU A 176 2.37 3.58 -9.30
N HIS A 177 3.26 2.60 -9.35
CA HIS A 177 4.33 2.50 -10.34
C HIS A 177 4.91 1.09 -10.37
N ASP A 178 5.65 0.79 -11.43
CA ASP A 178 6.45 -0.42 -11.52
C ASP A 178 7.79 -0.24 -10.78
N TYR A 179 8.25 -1.31 -10.12
CA TYR A 179 9.59 -1.39 -9.53
C TYR A 179 10.24 -2.72 -9.92
N GLY A 180 11.17 -2.69 -10.85
CA GLY A 180 11.69 -3.90 -11.47
C GLY A 180 10.60 -4.66 -12.22
N LEU A 181 10.37 -5.91 -11.84
CA LEU A 181 9.27 -6.75 -12.37
C LEU A 181 8.01 -6.68 -11.50
N GLY A 182 8.07 -6.05 -10.35
CA GLY A 182 6.96 -5.90 -9.42
C GLY A 182 6.25 -4.57 -9.54
N ARG A 183 5.24 -4.40 -8.69
CA ARG A 183 4.37 -3.23 -8.65
C ARG A 183 4.22 -2.70 -7.24
N VAL A 184 4.26 -1.39 -7.12
CA VAL A 184 4.04 -0.68 -5.86
C VAL A 184 2.77 0.13 -5.95
N VAL A 185 1.93 0.03 -4.92
CA VAL A 185 0.74 0.88 -4.74
C VAL A 185 0.79 1.48 -3.36
N TYR A 186 0.56 2.78 -3.26
CA TYR A 186 0.34 3.48 -2.00
C TYR A 186 -1.09 3.97 -1.89
N LEU A 187 -1.70 3.81 -0.70
CA LEU A 187 -3.02 4.33 -0.34
C LEU A 187 -2.92 5.12 0.97
N GLN A 188 -3.24 6.41 0.94
CA GLN A 188 -3.15 7.30 2.09
C GLN A 188 -4.20 7.00 3.18
N PRO A 189 -5.51 6.71 2.91
CA PRO A 189 -6.45 6.41 3.99
C PRO A 189 -6.08 5.12 4.72
N GLY A 190 -6.32 5.09 6.04
CA GLY A 190 -6.05 3.87 6.81
C GLY A 190 -5.75 4.07 8.29
N HIS A 191 -5.92 5.29 8.84
CA HIS A 191 -5.55 5.60 10.21
C HIS A 191 -6.18 4.65 11.25
N HIS A 192 -7.41 4.19 11.03
CA HIS A 192 -8.11 3.31 11.97
C HIS A 192 -9.20 2.49 11.27
N ALA A 193 -9.82 1.52 11.97
CA ALA A 193 -10.82 0.63 11.37
C ALA A 193 -11.95 1.34 10.59
N PRO A 194 -12.54 2.46 11.03
CA PRO A 194 -13.51 3.21 10.23
C PRO A 194 -13.02 3.66 8.86
N SER A 195 -11.72 3.92 8.69
CA SER A 195 -11.12 4.32 7.41
C SER A 195 -11.34 3.28 6.30
N PHE A 196 -11.44 2.01 6.66
CA PHE A 196 -11.62 0.89 5.73
C PHE A 196 -13.07 0.61 5.34
N ARG A 197 -14.06 1.32 5.88
CA ARG A 197 -15.49 1.00 5.73
C ARG A 197 -16.17 1.56 4.48
N PRO A 198 -15.81 2.72 3.92
CA PRO A 198 -16.47 3.23 2.72
C PRO A 198 -16.41 2.23 1.56
N ALA A 199 -17.56 1.93 0.96
CA ALA A 199 -17.64 0.92 -0.10
C ALA A 199 -16.73 1.22 -1.31
N PRO A 200 -16.58 2.50 -1.77
CA PRO A 200 -15.64 2.82 -2.84
C PRO A 200 -14.18 2.55 -2.43
N TYR A 201 -13.80 2.85 -1.19
CA TYR A 201 -12.45 2.58 -0.70
C TYR A 201 -12.16 1.09 -0.56
N ARG A 202 -13.12 0.31 -0.06
CA ARG A 202 -13.03 -1.17 -0.06
C ARG A 202 -12.82 -1.73 -1.46
N ARG A 203 -13.51 -1.18 -2.46
CA ARG A 203 -13.32 -1.53 -3.86
C ARG A 203 -11.90 -1.20 -4.32
N LEU A 204 -11.42 0.00 -4.01
CA LEU A 204 -10.08 0.45 -4.36
C LEU A 204 -8.99 -0.45 -3.75
N ILE A 205 -9.12 -0.84 -2.48
CA ILE A 205 -8.18 -1.78 -1.83
C ILE A 205 -8.17 -3.13 -2.57
N ARG A 206 -9.33 -3.70 -2.92
CA ARG A 206 -9.41 -4.97 -3.67
C ARG A 206 -8.73 -4.86 -5.03
N ASN A 207 -9.00 -3.80 -5.76
CA ASN A 207 -8.41 -3.56 -7.07
C ASN A 207 -6.88 -3.41 -6.96
N SER A 208 -6.41 -2.62 -5.98
CA SER A 208 -5.00 -2.38 -5.70
C SER A 208 -4.25 -3.67 -5.35
N ALA A 209 -4.82 -4.48 -4.47
CA ALA A 209 -4.26 -5.77 -4.09
C ALA A 209 -4.15 -6.72 -5.29
N SER A 210 -5.23 -6.80 -6.09
CA SER A 210 -5.27 -7.67 -7.27
C SER A 210 -4.29 -7.23 -8.36
N TRP A 211 -4.20 -5.91 -8.59
CA TRP A 211 -3.30 -5.34 -9.59
C TRP A 211 -1.82 -5.49 -9.19
N ALA A 212 -1.48 -5.20 -7.94
CA ALA A 212 -0.13 -5.38 -7.42
C ALA A 212 0.29 -6.85 -7.47
N ALA A 213 -0.57 -7.77 -7.03
CA ALA A 213 -0.31 -9.21 -7.03
C ALA A 213 -0.21 -9.86 -8.42
N ALA A 214 -0.61 -9.16 -9.47
CA ALA A 214 -0.51 -9.67 -10.84
C ALA A 214 0.92 -9.56 -11.41
N GLY A 215 1.79 -8.73 -10.78
CA GLY A 215 3.11 -8.43 -11.30
C GLY A 215 3.05 -7.74 -12.68
N ARG A 216 4.20 -7.45 -13.22
CA ARG A 216 4.32 -6.94 -14.60
C ARG A 216 4.11 -8.09 -15.56
N VAL A 217 3.15 -7.97 -16.47
CA VAL A 217 3.07 -8.89 -17.61
C VAL A 217 4.26 -8.58 -18.51
N GLU A 218 5.21 -9.50 -18.63
CA GLU A 218 6.20 -9.38 -19.70
C GLU A 218 5.43 -9.27 -21.02
N SER A 219 5.48 -8.09 -21.64
CA SER A 219 5.10 -8.01 -23.05
C SER A 219 6.14 -8.86 -23.79
N THR A 220 5.75 -10.04 -24.18
CA THR A 220 6.51 -10.82 -25.16
C THR A 220 6.71 -9.91 -26.36
N LEU A 221 7.90 -9.31 -26.45
CA LEU A 221 8.37 -8.62 -27.64
C LEU A 221 8.38 -9.69 -28.74
N GLY A 222 7.35 -9.64 -29.61
CA GLY A 222 7.31 -10.39 -30.83
C GLY A 222 8.30 -9.82 -31.87
#